data_ccd7a1b71389b41197703f09901a06ac
#
_entry.id   ccd7a1b71389b41197703f09901a06ac
#
_cell.length_a   1.000
_cell.length_b   1.000
_cell.length_c   1.000
_cell.angle_alpha   90.00
_cell.angle_beta   90.00
_cell.angle_gamma   90.00
#
_symmetry.space_group_name_H-M   'P 1'
#
loop_
_entity.id
_entity.type
_entity.pdbx_description
1 polymer ?
#
loop_
_entity_poly.entity_id
_entity_poly.type
_entity_poly.pdbx_seq_one_letter_code
_entity_poly.pdbx_strand_id
1 'polypeptide(L)'
;YQKNLEQDYWRMRQVKRNLYNSSHPANHFEIGTLETLSKVDRSVLLDFHKQYYSSNMMSLSIMSNLDLDELETLARVYFSDIKNHNTKKIKYPSNYLEEKDALRLLKIVPVKDVKRLVLEFPTPAFYSSYLTKPENLLSYLIGHEGEGSLVALLKSQGLATGIGGWGSSATY
;
A
#
# COMPACT_ATOMS: atom_id res chain seq x y z
N TYR A 1 4.93 -16.23 -6.27
CA TYR A 1 6.27 -15.61 -6.26
C TYR A 1 6.88 -15.60 -7.66
N GLN A 2 7.04 -16.74 -8.34
CA GLN A 2 7.69 -16.84 -9.67
C GLN A 2 7.07 -15.90 -10.71
N LYS A 3 5.75 -15.86 -10.83
CA LYS A 3 5.02 -14.95 -11.71
C LYS A 3 5.41 -13.48 -11.50
N ASN A 4 5.70 -13.09 -10.27
CA ASN A 4 6.00 -11.70 -9.92
C ASN A 4 7.44 -11.30 -10.28
N LEU A 5 8.36 -12.25 -10.38
CA LEU A 5 9.74 -11.99 -10.82
C LEU A 5 9.82 -11.49 -12.27
N GLU A 6 8.85 -11.86 -13.10
CA GLU A 6 8.77 -11.49 -14.51
C GLU A 6 7.94 -10.23 -14.77
N GLN A 7 7.50 -9.56 -13.71
CA GLN A 7 6.67 -8.35 -13.82
C GLN A 7 7.42 -7.11 -13.31
N ASP A 8 7.57 -6.11 -14.17
CA ASP A 8 8.28 -4.87 -13.87
C ASP A 8 7.74 -4.14 -12.64
N TYR A 9 6.43 -4.16 -12.43
CA TYR A 9 5.79 -3.58 -11.24
C TYR A 9 6.34 -4.17 -9.93
N TRP A 10 6.40 -5.50 -9.83
CA TRP A 10 6.86 -6.18 -8.62
C TRP A 10 8.37 -6.02 -8.40
N ARG A 11 9.12 -6.01 -9.48
CA ARG A 11 10.58 -5.78 -9.43
C ARG A 11 10.89 -4.38 -8.92
N MET A 12 10.22 -3.38 -9.50
CA MET A 12 10.36 -1.98 -9.05
C MET A 12 9.95 -1.83 -7.58
N ARG A 13 8.84 -2.44 -7.16
CA ARG A 13 8.38 -2.45 -5.78
C ARG A 13 9.41 -3.04 -4.82
N GLN A 14 10.06 -4.15 -5.20
CA GLN A 14 11.10 -4.76 -4.39
C GLN A 14 12.35 -3.88 -4.28
N VAL A 15 12.79 -3.28 -5.39
CA VAL A 15 13.93 -2.35 -5.37
C VAL A 15 13.65 -1.16 -4.44
N LYS A 16 12.44 -0.59 -4.49
CA LYS A 16 12.03 0.48 -3.58
C LYS A 16 12.08 0.06 -2.11
N ARG A 17 11.56 -1.14 -1.80
CA ARG A 17 11.57 -1.65 -0.42
C ARG A 17 12.97 -1.80 0.14
N ASN A 18 13.93 -2.17 -0.68
CA ASN A 18 15.33 -2.29 -0.26
C ASN A 18 15.97 -0.93 0.14
N LEU A 19 15.32 0.19 -0.21
CA LEU A 19 15.74 1.52 0.24
C LEU A 19 15.14 1.90 1.60
N TYR A 20 14.12 1.18 2.05
CA TYR A 20 13.50 1.50 3.31
C TYR A 20 14.42 1.12 4.47
N ASN A 21 14.25 1.83 5.58
CA ASN A 21 14.95 1.55 6.81
C ASN A 21 14.84 0.04 7.16
N SER A 22 15.96 -0.65 7.30
CA SER A 22 16.01 -2.09 7.54
C SER A 22 15.37 -2.53 8.86
N SER A 23 15.25 -1.61 9.82
CA SER A 23 14.53 -1.86 11.08
C SER A 23 13.02 -1.67 10.95
N HIS A 24 12.54 -1.12 9.81
CA HIS A 24 11.12 -0.87 9.61
C HIS A 24 10.45 -2.06 8.89
N PRO A 25 9.27 -2.52 9.34
CA PRO A 25 8.58 -3.67 8.73
C PRO A 25 8.31 -3.52 7.23
N ALA A 26 8.18 -2.28 6.72
CA ALA A 26 7.99 -2.02 5.31
C ALA A 26 9.15 -2.48 4.41
N ASN A 27 10.34 -2.71 4.99
CA ASN A 27 11.50 -3.25 4.26
C ASN A 27 11.32 -4.73 3.88
N HIS A 28 10.47 -5.46 4.60
CA HIS A 28 10.30 -6.89 4.37
C HIS A 28 9.50 -7.20 3.10
N PHE A 29 9.84 -8.33 2.48
CA PHE A 29 9.12 -8.86 1.35
C PHE A 29 7.78 -9.47 1.79
N GLU A 30 6.67 -9.04 1.18
CA GLU A 30 5.31 -9.32 1.67
C GLU A 30 4.83 -10.74 1.42
N ILE A 31 5.27 -11.36 0.32
CA ILE A 31 4.65 -12.60 -0.15
C ILE A 31 5.34 -13.84 0.44
N GLY A 32 6.61 -13.71 0.83
CA GLY A 32 7.46 -14.83 1.19
C GLY A 32 7.91 -15.64 -0.04
N THR A 33 8.76 -16.60 0.21
CA THR A 33 9.28 -17.55 -0.79
C THR A 33 8.95 -18.98 -0.35
N LEU A 34 9.12 -19.94 -1.25
CA LEU A 34 8.97 -21.35 -0.89
C LEU A 34 9.90 -21.73 0.28
N GLU A 35 11.13 -21.21 0.27
CA GLU A 35 12.10 -21.45 1.33
C GLU A 35 11.65 -20.91 2.69
N THR A 36 11.09 -19.70 2.73
CA THR A 36 10.63 -19.08 3.98
C THR A 36 9.33 -19.70 4.49
N LEU A 37 8.38 -20.02 3.58
CA LEU A 37 7.07 -20.52 3.93
C LEU A 37 7.06 -22.02 4.26
N SER A 38 7.95 -22.82 3.67
CA SER A 38 8.04 -24.26 3.96
C SER A 38 8.47 -24.56 5.40
N LYS A 39 9.08 -23.59 6.07
CA LYS A 39 9.53 -23.70 7.47
C LYS A 39 8.48 -23.23 8.48
N VAL A 40 7.34 -22.73 8.02
CA VAL A 40 6.27 -22.20 8.90
C VAL A 40 5.37 -23.35 9.33
N ASP A 41 5.36 -23.65 10.61
CA ASP A 41 4.48 -24.63 11.21
C ASP A 41 3.07 -24.02 11.41
N ARG A 42 2.06 -24.89 11.45
CA ARG A 42 0.67 -24.54 11.76
C ARG A 42 0.54 -23.78 13.08
N SER A 43 1.33 -24.14 14.10
CA SER A 43 1.33 -23.47 15.40
C SER A 43 1.62 -21.97 15.27
N VAL A 44 2.58 -21.57 14.44
CA VAL A 44 2.95 -20.16 14.21
C VAL A 44 1.76 -19.36 13.65
N LEU A 45 0.99 -19.98 12.73
CA LEU A 45 -0.21 -19.34 12.17
C LEU A 45 -1.32 -19.20 13.20
N LEU A 46 -1.51 -20.22 14.06
CA LEU A 46 -2.49 -20.18 15.14
C LEU A 46 -2.14 -19.12 16.19
N ASP A 47 -0.86 -19.02 16.55
CA ASP A 47 -0.39 -18.00 17.49
C ASP A 47 -0.54 -16.59 16.94
N PHE A 48 -0.22 -16.39 15.65
CA PHE A 48 -0.47 -15.14 14.96
C PHE A 48 -1.96 -14.79 14.97
N HIS A 49 -2.83 -15.74 14.62
CA HIS A 49 -4.28 -15.55 14.65
C HIS A 49 -4.76 -15.15 16.06
N LYS A 50 -4.36 -15.91 17.09
CA LYS A 50 -4.72 -15.64 18.48
C LYS A 50 -4.24 -14.26 18.96
N GLN A 51 -3.07 -13.81 18.50
CA GLN A 51 -2.48 -12.55 18.92
C GLN A 51 -3.14 -11.35 18.24
N TYR A 52 -3.47 -11.45 16.95
CA TYR A 52 -3.86 -10.28 16.15
C TYR A 52 -5.34 -10.24 15.76
N TYR A 53 -6.02 -11.37 15.75
CA TYR A 53 -7.44 -11.43 15.41
C TYR A 53 -8.30 -11.27 16.68
N SER A 54 -8.64 -10.03 16.96
CA SER A 54 -9.43 -9.62 18.11
C SER A 54 -10.53 -8.66 17.67
N SER A 55 -11.76 -8.83 18.18
CA SER A 55 -12.90 -8.01 17.74
C SER A 55 -12.69 -6.51 17.94
N ASN A 56 -11.91 -6.10 18.93
CA ASN A 56 -11.58 -4.68 19.12
C ASN A 56 -10.65 -4.10 18.04
N MET A 57 -10.04 -4.96 17.21
CA MET A 57 -9.18 -4.57 16.09
C MET A 57 -9.84 -4.73 14.73
N MET A 58 -11.10 -5.18 14.70
CA MET A 58 -11.84 -5.48 13.48
C MET A 58 -12.97 -4.49 13.28
N SER A 59 -13.30 -4.26 12.01
CA SER A 59 -14.49 -3.54 11.58
C SER A 59 -15.21 -4.38 10.54
N LEU A 60 -16.53 -4.45 10.65
CA LEU A 60 -17.38 -5.15 9.70
C LEU A 60 -18.16 -4.14 8.87
N SER A 61 -18.10 -4.27 7.55
CA SER A 61 -18.94 -3.51 6.63
C SER A 61 -19.67 -4.50 5.73
N ILE A 62 -21.00 -4.40 5.71
CA ILE A 62 -21.86 -5.26 4.90
C ILE A 62 -22.66 -4.40 3.95
N MET A 63 -22.69 -4.78 2.69
CA MET A 63 -23.55 -4.17 1.66
C MET A 63 -24.37 -5.27 1.00
N SER A 64 -25.67 -5.11 1.02
CA SER A 64 -26.63 -6.09 0.47
C SER A 64 -27.93 -5.38 0.06
N ASN A 65 -28.81 -6.10 -0.59
CA ASN A 65 -30.18 -5.69 -0.89
C ASN A 65 -31.18 -6.05 0.22
N LEU A 66 -30.70 -6.66 1.32
CA LEU A 66 -31.51 -6.94 2.51
C LEU A 66 -31.72 -5.65 3.32
N ASP A 67 -32.76 -5.62 4.14
CA ASP A 67 -32.93 -4.52 5.07
C ASP A 67 -31.93 -4.53 6.23
N LEU A 68 -31.87 -3.43 6.98
CA LEU A 68 -30.86 -3.27 8.04
C LEU A 68 -31.06 -4.25 9.21
N ASP A 69 -32.30 -4.60 9.54
CA ASP A 69 -32.61 -5.50 10.66
C ASP A 69 -32.21 -6.94 10.31
N GLU A 70 -32.42 -7.34 9.06
CA GLU A 70 -31.93 -8.62 8.55
C GLU A 70 -30.41 -8.68 8.54
N LEU A 71 -29.73 -7.61 8.08
CA LEU A 71 -28.28 -7.54 8.08
C LEU A 71 -27.70 -7.56 9.50
N GLU A 72 -28.33 -6.84 10.45
CA GLU A 72 -27.92 -6.88 11.86
C GLU A 72 -28.05 -8.28 12.42
N THR A 73 -29.16 -8.97 12.13
CA THR A 73 -29.39 -10.35 12.57
C THR A 73 -28.29 -11.28 12.05
N LEU A 74 -27.99 -11.21 10.76
CA LEU A 74 -26.91 -11.99 10.16
C LEU A 74 -25.54 -11.65 10.76
N ALA A 75 -25.26 -10.37 10.94
CA ALA A 75 -24.00 -9.93 11.56
C ALA A 75 -23.84 -10.50 12.97
N ARG A 76 -24.90 -10.48 13.78
CA ARG A 76 -24.89 -11.06 15.13
C ARG A 76 -24.67 -12.56 15.10
N VAL A 77 -25.39 -13.29 14.23
CA VAL A 77 -25.28 -14.75 14.14
C VAL A 77 -23.86 -15.19 13.75
N TYR A 78 -23.22 -14.51 12.79
CA TYR A 78 -21.95 -14.98 12.24
C TYR A 78 -20.71 -14.38 12.88
N PHE A 79 -20.81 -13.22 13.56
CA PHE A 79 -19.64 -12.48 14.01
C PHE A 79 -19.59 -12.25 15.53
N SER A 80 -20.68 -12.51 16.30
CA SER A 80 -20.68 -12.25 17.74
C SER A 80 -19.69 -13.12 18.53
N ASP A 81 -19.31 -14.28 17.99
CA ASP A 81 -18.40 -15.21 18.66
C ASP A 81 -16.92 -14.79 18.54
N ILE A 82 -16.62 -13.76 17.76
CA ILE A 82 -15.25 -13.23 17.66
C ILE A 82 -14.86 -12.59 18.99
N LYS A 83 -13.89 -13.20 19.65
CA LYS A 83 -13.47 -12.78 21.00
C LYS A 83 -12.72 -11.47 20.99
N ASN A 84 -12.97 -10.66 22.01
CA ASN A 84 -12.17 -9.48 22.31
C ASN A 84 -11.02 -9.87 23.24
N HIS A 85 -9.80 -9.81 22.73
CA HIS A 85 -8.58 -10.06 23.49
C HIS A 85 -7.89 -8.78 23.99
N ASN A 86 -8.53 -7.61 23.81
CA ASN A 86 -7.96 -6.30 24.11
C ASN A 86 -6.59 -6.07 23.45
N THR A 87 -6.45 -6.57 22.23
CA THR A 87 -5.23 -6.42 21.45
C THR A 87 -4.91 -4.95 21.21
N LYS A 88 -3.69 -4.53 21.50
CA LYS A 88 -3.25 -3.16 21.26
C LYS A 88 -2.83 -2.99 19.81
N LYS A 89 -3.24 -1.86 19.22
CA LYS A 89 -2.77 -1.48 17.87
C LYS A 89 -1.25 -1.34 17.89
N ILE A 90 -0.59 -2.02 16.96
CA ILE A 90 0.86 -1.89 16.78
C ILE A 90 1.15 -0.49 16.25
N LYS A 91 2.13 0.18 16.86
CA LYS A 91 2.66 1.45 16.37
C LYS A 91 4.01 1.18 15.72
N TYR A 92 4.13 1.53 14.48
CA TYR A 92 5.40 1.46 13.76
C TYR A 92 6.12 2.80 13.79
N PRO A 93 7.46 2.82 13.65
CA PRO A 93 8.19 4.07 13.46
C PRO A 93 7.68 4.82 12.23
N SER A 94 7.63 6.14 12.30
CA SER A 94 7.16 6.97 11.17
C SER A 94 8.18 7.11 10.03
N ASN A 95 9.46 6.82 10.30
CA ASN A 95 10.57 7.01 9.38
C ASN A 95 10.89 5.72 8.62
N TYR A 96 10.06 5.34 7.69
CA TYR A 96 10.33 4.20 6.79
C TYR A 96 11.45 4.49 5.77
N LEU A 97 11.71 5.78 5.48
CA LEU A 97 12.79 6.25 4.63
C LEU A 97 13.72 7.14 5.46
N GLU A 98 15.01 6.86 5.45
CA GLU A 98 16.00 7.69 6.12
C GLU A 98 16.47 8.83 5.22
N GLU A 99 16.92 9.95 5.80
CA GLU A 99 17.36 11.12 5.04
C GLU A 99 18.53 10.77 4.09
N LYS A 100 19.43 9.88 4.50
CA LYS A 100 20.52 9.36 3.65
C LYS A 100 20.05 8.66 2.38
N ASP A 101 18.79 8.22 2.35
CA ASP A 101 18.17 7.49 1.24
C ASP A 101 17.37 8.41 0.32
N ALA A 102 17.28 9.68 0.65
CA ALA A 102 16.71 10.71 -0.23
C ALA A 102 17.65 11.06 -1.40
N LEU A 103 17.10 11.69 -2.42
CA LEU A 103 17.83 12.19 -3.59
C LEU A 103 18.62 11.12 -4.36
N ARG A 104 18.13 9.88 -4.36
CA ARG A 104 18.75 8.77 -5.10
C ARG A 104 18.14 8.61 -6.48
N LEU A 105 18.99 8.37 -7.47
CA LEU A 105 18.59 7.94 -8.80
C LEU A 105 18.75 6.42 -8.93
N LEU A 106 17.63 5.74 -9.13
CA LEU A 106 17.61 4.30 -9.37
C LEU A 106 17.39 4.03 -10.86
N LYS A 107 18.30 3.27 -11.45
CA LYS A 107 18.16 2.78 -12.84
C LYS A 107 17.79 1.31 -12.79
N ILE A 108 16.60 0.98 -13.26
CA ILE A 108 16.06 -0.38 -13.23
C ILE A 108 15.92 -0.85 -14.68
N VAL A 109 16.56 -1.98 -14.99
CA VAL A 109 16.41 -2.62 -16.30
C VAL A 109 15.06 -3.35 -16.33
N PRO A 110 14.13 -2.97 -17.22
CA PRO A 110 12.82 -3.60 -17.28
C PRO A 110 12.89 -4.95 -17.99
N VAL A 111 11.88 -5.79 -17.75
CA VAL A 111 11.66 -7.05 -18.49
C VAL A 111 10.96 -6.77 -19.83
N LYS A 112 10.02 -5.83 -19.82
CA LYS A 112 9.29 -5.39 -21.02
C LYS A 112 9.89 -4.10 -21.56
N ASP A 113 9.60 -3.76 -22.82
CA ASP A 113 9.97 -2.45 -23.38
C ASP A 113 9.10 -1.35 -22.72
N VAL A 114 9.55 -0.87 -21.58
CA VAL A 114 8.90 0.17 -20.79
C VAL A 114 9.89 1.30 -20.54
N LYS A 115 9.49 2.52 -20.91
CA LYS A 115 10.21 3.75 -20.58
C LYS A 115 9.41 4.53 -19.56
N ARG A 116 9.84 4.50 -18.30
CA ARG A 116 9.13 5.15 -17.19
C ARG A 116 10.09 5.91 -16.29
N LEU A 117 9.76 7.14 -16.01
CA LEU A 117 10.35 7.94 -14.94
C LEU A 117 9.35 8.03 -13.79
N VAL A 118 9.78 7.74 -12.58
CA VAL A 118 8.99 7.90 -11.36
C VAL A 118 9.72 8.86 -10.44
N LEU A 119 9.05 9.92 -10.03
CA LEU A 119 9.52 10.86 -9.03
C LEU A 119 8.71 10.64 -7.76
N GLU A 120 9.36 10.36 -6.65
CA GLU A 120 8.72 10.10 -5.37
C GLU A 120 9.13 11.14 -4.35
N PHE A 121 8.14 11.71 -3.71
CA PHE A 121 8.31 12.72 -2.68
C PHE A 121 7.67 12.20 -1.38
N PRO A 122 8.43 12.10 -0.28
CA PRO A 122 7.84 11.84 1.02
C PRO A 122 6.93 13.01 1.40
N THR A 123 5.73 12.70 1.85
CA THR A 123 4.74 13.68 2.31
C THR A 123 4.28 13.31 3.71
N PRO A 124 3.73 14.25 4.47
CA PRO A 124 3.02 13.91 5.69
C PRO A 124 1.90 12.89 5.42
N ALA A 125 1.55 12.08 6.41
CA ALA A 125 0.44 11.15 6.30
C ALA A 125 -0.89 11.90 6.16
N PHE A 126 -1.62 11.68 5.06
CA PHE A 126 -2.90 12.33 4.79
C PHE A 126 -4.10 11.58 5.36
N TYR A 127 -3.88 10.50 6.10
CA TYR A 127 -4.96 9.69 6.65
C TYR A 127 -5.96 10.51 7.50
N SER A 128 -5.48 11.45 8.30
CA SER A 128 -6.33 12.35 9.08
C SER A 128 -7.15 13.33 8.23
N SER A 129 -6.74 13.56 6.99
CA SER A 129 -7.37 14.49 6.03
C SER A 129 -8.34 13.78 5.07
N TYR A 130 -8.89 12.63 5.46
CA TYR A 130 -9.75 11.81 4.60
C TYR A 130 -11.01 12.51 4.09
N LEU A 131 -11.45 13.58 4.74
CA LEU A 131 -12.58 14.40 4.30
C LEU A 131 -12.19 15.38 3.18
N THR A 132 -10.99 15.97 3.26
CA THR A 132 -10.51 17.00 2.31
C THR A 132 -9.67 16.43 1.18
N LYS A 133 -9.03 15.27 1.39
CA LYS A 133 -8.26 14.50 0.41
C LYS A 133 -7.33 15.37 -0.44
N PRO A 134 -6.42 16.13 0.17
CA PRO A 134 -5.56 17.07 -0.57
C PRO A 134 -4.66 16.35 -1.57
N GLU A 135 -4.27 15.11 -1.31
CA GLU A 135 -3.50 14.26 -2.23
C GLU A 135 -4.27 13.97 -3.53
N ASN A 136 -5.60 13.84 -3.47
CA ASN A 136 -6.42 13.62 -4.65
C ASN A 136 -6.47 14.87 -5.53
N LEU A 137 -6.57 16.06 -4.93
CA LEU A 137 -6.52 17.31 -5.67
C LEU A 137 -5.17 17.48 -6.37
N LEU A 138 -4.08 17.23 -5.65
CA LEU A 138 -2.73 17.32 -6.24
C LEU A 138 -2.55 16.31 -7.37
N SER A 139 -3.01 15.08 -7.19
CA SER A 139 -2.97 14.03 -8.22
C SER A 139 -3.78 14.41 -9.45
N TYR A 140 -4.94 15.01 -9.26
CA TYR A 140 -5.78 15.52 -10.35
C TYR A 140 -5.08 16.63 -11.13
N LEU A 141 -4.48 17.60 -10.45
CA LEU A 141 -3.77 18.72 -11.11
C LEU A 141 -2.55 18.22 -11.90
N ILE A 142 -1.78 17.27 -11.37
CA ILE A 142 -0.62 16.68 -12.07
C ILE A 142 -1.06 15.89 -13.30
N GLY A 143 -2.15 15.14 -13.19
CA GLY A 143 -2.68 14.29 -14.28
C GLY A 143 -3.62 15.01 -15.25
N HIS A 144 -3.89 16.31 -15.04
CA HIS A 144 -4.81 17.06 -15.91
C HIS A 144 -4.25 17.20 -17.33
N GLU A 145 -5.08 16.92 -18.34
CA GLU A 145 -4.64 16.87 -19.76
C GLU A 145 -5.05 18.10 -20.58
N GLY A 146 -5.77 19.05 -20.00
CA GLY A 146 -6.22 20.25 -20.67
C GLY A 146 -5.10 21.18 -21.12
N GLU A 147 -5.43 22.16 -21.94
CA GLU A 147 -4.50 23.22 -22.36
C GLU A 147 -3.87 23.92 -21.14
N GLY A 148 -2.57 24.22 -21.22
CA GLY A 148 -1.82 24.82 -20.12
C GLY A 148 -1.39 23.84 -19.03
N SER A 149 -1.76 22.55 -19.13
CA SER A 149 -1.37 21.53 -18.15
C SER A 149 0.08 21.03 -18.35
N LEU A 150 0.65 20.45 -17.28
CA LEU A 150 1.95 19.80 -17.35
C LEU A 150 1.98 18.68 -18.39
N VAL A 151 0.90 17.91 -18.50
CA VAL A 151 0.77 16.81 -19.48
C VAL A 151 0.83 17.38 -20.91
N ALA A 152 0.07 18.44 -21.20
CA ALA A 152 0.09 19.08 -22.50
C ALA A 152 1.49 19.61 -22.89
N LEU A 153 2.17 20.25 -21.94
CA LEU A 153 3.54 20.75 -22.15
C LEU A 153 4.53 19.61 -22.47
N LEU A 154 4.52 18.53 -21.68
CA LEU A 154 5.46 17.43 -21.89
C LEU A 154 5.17 16.66 -23.19
N LYS A 155 3.89 16.53 -23.57
CA LYS A 155 3.48 15.93 -24.86
C LYS A 155 3.94 16.81 -26.04
N SER A 156 3.77 18.13 -25.96
CA SER A 156 4.19 19.05 -27.02
C SER A 156 5.70 19.08 -27.25
N GLN A 157 6.47 18.81 -26.20
CA GLN A 157 7.93 18.70 -26.27
C GLN A 157 8.44 17.29 -26.62
N GLY A 158 7.56 16.32 -26.82
CA GLY A 158 7.92 14.93 -27.10
C GLY A 158 8.61 14.20 -25.94
N LEU A 159 8.50 14.74 -24.71
CA LEU A 159 9.18 14.20 -23.53
C LEU A 159 8.38 13.07 -22.84
N ALA A 160 7.06 13.09 -22.97
CA ALA A 160 6.21 12.05 -22.39
C ALA A 160 4.97 11.80 -23.26
N THR A 161 4.46 10.59 -23.22
CA THR A 161 3.16 10.21 -23.81
C THR A 161 2.01 10.34 -22.83
N GLY A 162 2.32 10.39 -21.53
CA GLY A 162 1.36 10.61 -20.46
C GLY A 162 2.06 10.81 -19.13
N ILE A 163 1.37 11.41 -18.19
CA ILE A 163 1.82 11.58 -16.80
C ILE A 163 0.64 11.32 -15.87
N GLY A 164 0.91 10.80 -14.69
CA GLY A 164 -0.07 10.65 -13.63
C GLY A 164 0.57 10.87 -12.28
N GLY A 165 -0.17 11.43 -11.36
CA GLY A 165 0.21 11.55 -9.97
C GLY A 165 -0.72 10.72 -9.09
N TRP A 166 -0.20 10.14 -8.04
CA TRP A 166 -1.00 9.49 -6.99
C TRP A 166 -0.32 9.63 -5.65
N GLY A 167 -1.13 9.86 -4.63
CA GLY A 167 -0.70 9.77 -3.24
C GLY A 167 -1.05 8.39 -2.68
N SER A 168 -0.20 7.82 -1.88
CA SER A 168 -0.53 6.68 -1.03
C SER A 168 -0.21 7.02 0.41
N SER A 169 -1.21 6.99 1.27
CA SER A 169 -0.98 7.01 2.72
C SER A 169 -0.81 5.57 3.16
N ALA A 170 0.42 5.13 3.34
CA ALA A 170 0.65 3.89 4.04
C ALA A 170 0.45 4.15 5.54
N THR A 171 -0.57 3.55 6.10
CA THR A 171 -0.72 3.44 7.56
C THR A 171 0.19 2.30 8.03
N TYR A 172 1.40 2.65 8.35
CA TYR A 172 2.29 1.74 9.06
C TYR A 172 2.36 2.14 10.53
#